data_1cba2be90c1acb4749ecdaad0eaac879
#
_entry.id   1cba2be90c1acb4749ecdaad0eaac879
#
_cell.length_a   1.000
_cell.length_b   1.000
_cell.length_c   1.000
_cell.angle_alpha   90.00
_cell.angle_beta   90.00
_cell.angle_gamma   90.00
#
_symmetry.space_group_name_H-M   'P 1'
#
loop_
_entity.id
_entity.type
_entity.pdbx_description
1 polymer ?
#
loop_
_entity_poly.entity_id
_entity_poly.type
_entity_poly.pdbx_seq_one_letter_code
_entity_poly.pdbx_strand_id
1 'polypeptide(L)'
;VHETARILVVDDEQVIREILADFLSMEGFWVRTAEDGSAALVELSRNQYDLVLSDLKMPVMGGLDLLKAITEHTPNVVTVIMTGFGTVETAIDAMKKGAYDYILKPFKVEEVVHTIRRGLEKQRLTAENIRLKEALSLYKVSEAIASSLSLDGVMNTVTDAALHELDADAVTVLLDDGEGGFFERAREAHPRFT
;
A
#
# COMPACT_ATOMS: atom_id res chain seq x y z
N VAL A 1 -12.78 9.77 -14.34
CA VAL A 1 -11.82 10.86 -14.58
C VAL A 1 -10.48 10.31 -14.14
N HIS A 2 -9.57 10.02 -15.09
CA HIS A 2 -8.18 9.68 -14.74
C HIS A 2 -7.54 10.96 -14.20
N GLU A 3 -7.26 10.98 -12.93
CA GLU A 3 -6.52 12.07 -12.31
C GLU A 3 -5.12 12.10 -12.94
N THR A 4 -4.68 13.26 -13.41
CA THR A 4 -3.37 13.44 -14.04
C THR A 4 -2.28 13.15 -13.02
N ALA A 5 -1.45 12.16 -13.26
CA ALA A 5 -0.39 11.77 -12.33
C ALA A 5 0.61 12.91 -12.12
N ARG A 6 1.03 13.11 -10.88
CA ARG A 6 1.89 14.20 -10.42
C ARG A 6 3.32 13.72 -10.22
N ILE A 7 4.24 14.29 -10.97
CA ILE A 7 5.65 13.90 -11.00
C ILE A 7 6.52 15.05 -10.48
N LEU A 8 7.44 14.73 -9.58
CA LEU A 8 8.51 15.63 -9.15
C LEU A 8 9.82 15.19 -9.79
N VAL A 9 10.42 16.06 -10.60
CA VAL A 9 11.74 15.85 -11.22
C VAL A 9 12.79 16.58 -10.39
N VAL A 10 13.81 15.83 -9.94
CA VAL A 10 14.87 16.34 -9.06
C VAL A 10 16.23 16.10 -9.71
N ASP A 11 16.91 17.16 -10.09
CA ASP A 11 18.21 17.10 -10.75
C ASP A 11 18.92 18.45 -10.52
N ASP A 12 20.22 18.50 -10.31
CA ASP A 12 20.94 19.76 -10.13
C ASP A 12 21.17 20.50 -11.45
N GLU A 13 21.15 19.80 -12.58
CA GLU A 13 21.28 20.37 -13.90
C GLU A 13 19.95 20.98 -14.38
N GLN A 14 19.85 22.31 -14.45
CA GLN A 14 18.63 23.01 -14.87
C GLN A 14 18.14 22.56 -16.25
N VAL A 15 19.06 22.35 -17.20
CA VAL A 15 18.72 21.92 -18.58
C VAL A 15 18.02 20.55 -18.56
N ILE A 16 18.48 19.61 -17.73
CA ILE A 16 17.85 18.29 -17.59
C ILE A 16 16.46 18.42 -17.01
N ARG A 17 16.29 19.23 -15.95
CA ARG A 17 14.97 19.49 -15.35
C ARG A 17 13.98 20.07 -16.34
N GLU A 18 14.39 21.05 -17.14
CA GLU A 18 13.53 21.70 -18.16
C GLU A 18 13.12 20.71 -19.25
N ILE A 19 14.08 19.98 -19.84
CA ILE A 19 13.79 18.98 -20.88
C ILE A 19 12.81 17.91 -20.36
N LEU A 20 13.07 17.36 -19.18
CA LEU A 20 12.18 16.34 -18.60
C LEU A 20 10.81 16.90 -18.25
N ALA A 21 10.73 18.11 -17.70
CA ALA A 21 9.46 18.74 -17.36
C ALA A 21 8.60 18.99 -18.59
N ASP A 22 9.19 19.55 -19.64
CA ASP A 22 8.50 19.84 -20.91
C ASP A 22 7.96 18.54 -21.54
N PHE A 23 8.84 17.55 -21.68
CA PHE A 23 8.47 16.31 -22.34
C PHE A 23 7.42 15.52 -21.53
N LEU A 24 7.58 15.40 -20.23
CA LEU A 24 6.60 14.71 -19.37
C LEU A 24 5.26 15.46 -19.35
N SER A 25 5.27 16.79 -19.42
CA SER A 25 4.05 17.58 -19.55
C SER A 25 3.34 17.33 -20.88
N MET A 26 4.08 17.19 -21.99
CA MET A 26 3.53 16.79 -23.29
C MET A 26 2.92 15.38 -23.27
N GLU A 27 3.45 14.48 -22.45
CA GLU A 27 2.93 13.12 -22.23
C GLU A 27 1.71 13.07 -21.30
N GLY A 28 1.24 14.24 -20.83
CA GLY A 28 0.03 14.38 -20.03
C GLY A 28 0.20 14.28 -18.51
N PHE A 29 1.43 14.35 -18.01
CA PHE A 29 1.73 14.39 -16.58
C PHE A 29 1.69 15.83 -16.05
N TRP A 30 1.34 15.99 -14.79
CA TRP A 30 1.56 17.24 -14.07
C TRP A 30 2.95 17.20 -13.43
N VAL A 31 3.80 18.18 -13.76
CA VAL A 31 5.22 18.13 -13.39
C VAL A 31 5.64 19.36 -12.59
N ARG A 32 6.41 19.12 -11.55
CA ARG A 32 7.20 20.12 -10.83
C ARG A 32 8.66 19.70 -10.79
N THR A 33 9.52 20.63 -10.52
CA THR A 33 10.98 20.41 -10.47
C THR A 33 11.56 20.88 -9.15
N ALA A 34 12.66 20.24 -8.72
CA ALA A 34 13.49 20.67 -7.61
C ALA A 34 14.96 20.53 -7.97
N GLU A 35 15.82 21.39 -7.41
CA GLU A 35 17.25 21.44 -7.76
C GLU A 35 18.12 20.48 -6.94
N ASP A 36 17.60 19.98 -5.82
CA ASP A 36 18.27 19.01 -4.95
C ASP A 36 17.25 18.24 -4.06
N GLY A 37 17.74 17.28 -3.31
CA GLY A 37 16.91 16.48 -2.42
C GLY A 37 16.24 17.29 -1.29
N SER A 38 16.88 18.35 -0.81
CA SER A 38 16.33 19.20 0.26
C SER A 38 15.14 20.02 -0.26
N ALA A 39 15.28 20.62 -1.43
CA ALA A 39 14.18 21.32 -2.12
C ALA A 39 13.04 20.35 -2.45
N ALA A 40 13.37 19.12 -2.86
CA ALA A 40 12.39 18.09 -3.13
C ALA A 40 11.59 17.69 -1.87
N LEU A 41 12.22 17.56 -0.70
CA LEU A 41 11.52 17.27 0.56
C LEU A 41 10.58 18.40 0.98
N VAL A 42 10.99 19.65 0.79
CA VAL A 42 10.11 20.81 1.02
C VAL A 42 8.88 20.75 0.11
N GLU A 43 9.07 20.41 -1.15
CA GLU A 43 7.98 20.29 -2.13
C GLU A 43 7.04 19.11 -1.77
N LEU A 44 7.59 17.96 -1.40
CA LEU A 44 6.84 16.78 -0.94
C LEU A 44 6.06 17.03 0.37
N SER A 45 6.54 17.91 1.23
CA SER A 45 5.81 18.27 2.45
C SER A 45 4.58 19.15 2.21
N ARG A 46 4.53 19.85 1.07
CA ARG A 46 3.47 20.80 0.73
C ARG A 46 2.45 20.25 -0.25
N ASN A 47 2.88 19.31 -1.09
CA ASN A 47 2.10 18.78 -2.19
C ASN A 47 2.21 17.26 -2.25
N GLN A 48 1.15 16.61 -2.79
CA GLN A 48 1.17 15.18 -3.05
C GLN A 48 1.73 14.90 -4.44
N TYR A 49 2.54 13.87 -4.53
CA TYR A 49 3.14 13.35 -5.77
C TYR A 49 2.93 11.84 -5.85
N ASP A 50 2.78 11.36 -7.08
CA ASP A 50 2.66 9.93 -7.37
C ASP A 50 4.05 9.32 -7.64
N LEU A 51 4.96 10.14 -8.22
CA LEU A 51 6.29 9.68 -8.56
C LEU A 51 7.33 10.79 -8.39
N VAL A 52 8.51 10.39 -7.90
CA VAL A 52 9.74 11.20 -7.88
C VAL A 52 10.75 10.58 -8.83
N LEU A 53 11.24 11.39 -9.77
CA LEU A 53 12.32 11.06 -10.67
C LEU A 53 13.55 11.87 -10.24
N SER A 54 14.55 11.23 -9.63
CA SER A 54 15.68 11.93 -8.99
C SER A 54 17.02 11.54 -9.58
N ASP A 55 17.88 12.53 -9.82
CA ASP A 55 19.29 12.23 -10.02
C ASP A 55 19.91 11.64 -8.76
N LEU A 56 20.93 10.81 -8.96
CA LEU A 56 21.66 10.16 -7.86
C LEU A 56 22.59 11.14 -7.14
N LYS A 57 23.32 11.95 -7.92
CA LYS A 57 24.38 12.82 -7.41
C LYS A 57 23.97 14.28 -7.53
N MET A 58 23.58 14.86 -6.43
CA MET A 58 23.21 16.27 -6.33
C MET A 58 23.91 16.91 -5.13
N PRO A 59 24.16 18.24 -5.14
CA PRO A 59 24.67 18.97 -3.98
C PRO A 59 23.63 18.92 -2.84
N VAL A 60 24.07 19.25 -1.64
CA VAL A 60 23.29 19.34 -0.40
C VAL A 60 22.70 17.99 0.02
N MET A 61 21.77 17.41 -0.74
CA MET A 61 21.17 16.10 -0.50
C MET A 61 21.07 15.31 -1.81
N GLY A 62 21.72 14.17 -1.88
CA GLY A 62 21.71 13.28 -3.04
C GLY A 62 20.45 12.41 -3.13
N GLY A 63 20.29 11.78 -4.30
CA GLY A 63 19.10 10.96 -4.58
C GLY A 63 18.91 9.76 -3.68
N LEU A 64 19.98 9.15 -3.14
CA LEU A 64 19.84 8.03 -2.18
C LEU A 64 19.35 8.48 -0.80
N ASP A 65 19.75 9.66 -0.33
CA ASP A 65 19.26 10.22 0.92
C ASP A 65 17.81 10.68 0.79
N LEU A 66 17.48 11.29 -0.36
CA LEU A 66 16.10 11.62 -0.71
C LEU A 66 15.21 10.36 -0.77
N LEU A 67 15.66 9.30 -1.44
CA LEU A 67 14.94 8.02 -1.52
C LEU A 67 14.66 7.44 -0.13
N LYS A 68 15.66 7.47 0.75
CA LYS A 68 15.49 7.01 2.14
C LYS A 68 14.40 7.82 2.85
N ALA A 69 14.44 9.14 2.78
CA ALA A 69 13.46 10.01 3.40
C ALA A 69 12.04 9.78 2.82
N ILE A 70 11.90 9.59 1.50
CA ILE A 70 10.63 9.26 0.87
C ILE A 70 10.09 7.93 1.37
N THR A 71 10.94 6.89 1.43
CA THR A 71 10.53 5.55 1.89
C THR A 71 10.05 5.56 3.34
N GLU A 72 10.66 6.38 4.19
CA GLU A 72 10.29 6.51 5.60
C GLU A 72 9.00 7.33 5.82
N HIS A 73 8.77 8.39 5.05
CA HIS A 73 7.69 9.35 5.31
C HIS A 73 6.52 9.29 4.32
N THR A 74 6.78 8.87 3.08
CA THR A 74 5.78 8.80 2.00
C THR A 74 5.94 7.51 1.17
N PRO A 75 5.77 6.32 1.79
CA PRO A 75 6.09 5.02 1.17
C PRO A 75 5.26 4.69 -0.08
N ASN A 76 4.19 5.44 -0.31
CA ASN A 76 3.34 5.27 -1.48
C ASN A 76 3.86 6.00 -2.73
N VAL A 77 4.89 6.84 -2.61
CA VAL A 77 5.47 7.58 -3.73
C VAL A 77 6.45 6.68 -4.47
N VAL A 78 6.23 6.47 -5.76
CA VAL A 78 7.17 5.73 -6.61
C VAL A 78 8.44 6.56 -6.79
N THR A 79 9.60 5.99 -6.52
CA THR A 79 10.88 6.69 -6.72
C THR A 79 11.72 5.99 -7.78
N VAL A 80 12.09 6.72 -8.83
CA VAL A 80 12.99 6.28 -9.89
C VAL A 80 14.28 7.10 -9.80
N ILE A 81 15.43 6.43 -9.84
CA ILE A 81 16.74 7.08 -9.75
C ILE A 81 17.36 7.20 -11.14
N MET A 82 17.83 8.39 -11.49
CA MET A 82 18.66 8.63 -12.68
C MET A 82 20.13 8.69 -12.28
N THR A 83 21.04 8.19 -13.10
CA THR A 83 22.46 8.23 -12.80
C THR A 83 23.34 8.24 -14.05
N GLY A 84 24.32 9.13 -14.10
CA GLY A 84 25.38 9.16 -15.12
C GLY A 84 26.59 8.28 -14.79
N PHE A 85 26.70 7.80 -13.54
CA PHE A 85 27.80 7.01 -13.03
C PHE A 85 27.31 5.70 -12.40
N GLY A 86 26.36 5.03 -13.07
CA GLY A 86 25.81 3.78 -12.58
C GLY A 86 26.85 2.66 -12.60
N THR A 87 27.44 2.35 -11.44
CA THR A 87 27.98 1.02 -11.23
C THR A 87 26.81 0.08 -10.87
N VAL A 88 26.96 -1.20 -11.17
CA VAL A 88 25.99 -2.22 -10.77
C VAL A 88 25.69 -2.14 -9.26
N GLU A 89 26.69 -1.77 -8.48
CA GLU A 89 26.60 -1.64 -7.01
C GLU A 89 25.67 -0.49 -6.60
N THR A 90 25.76 0.69 -7.24
CA THR A 90 24.88 1.83 -6.92
C THR A 90 23.43 1.58 -7.31
N ALA A 91 23.20 0.89 -8.42
CA ALA A 91 21.87 0.47 -8.83
C ALA A 91 21.26 -0.54 -7.84
N ILE A 92 22.04 -1.54 -7.43
CA ILE A 92 21.61 -2.53 -6.42
C ILE A 92 21.30 -1.83 -5.08
N ASP A 93 22.12 -0.86 -4.66
CA ASP A 93 21.89 -0.13 -3.42
C ASP A 93 20.60 0.71 -3.48
N ALA A 94 20.33 1.39 -4.57
CA ALA A 94 19.08 2.10 -4.80
C ALA A 94 17.86 1.16 -4.72
N MET A 95 17.92 0.01 -5.38
CA MET A 95 16.83 -0.98 -5.35
C MET A 95 16.60 -1.55 -3.95
N LYS A 96 17.67 -1.84 -3.20
CA LYS A 96 17.57 -2.31 -1.80
C LYS A 96 16.97 -1.26 -0.87
N LYS A 97 17.16 0.02 -1.16
CA LYS A 97 16.61 1.16 -0.41
C LYS A 97 15.17 1.52 -0.80
N GLY A 98 14.58 0.81 -1.73
CA GLY A 98 13.17 0.96 -2.10
C GLY A 98 12.92 1.75 -3.39
N ALA A 99 13.94 2.02 -4.20
CA ALA A 99 13.71 2.55 -5.54
C ALA A 99 12.88 1.57 -6.36
N TYR A 100 11.96 2.10 -7.15
CA TYR A 100 11.17 1.29 -8.09
C TYR A 100 12.03 0.79 -9.25
N ASP A 101 12.85 1.69 -9.79
CA ASP A 101 13.74 1.39 -10.91
C ASP A 101 14.88 2.43 -10.95
N TYR A 102 15.87 2.21 -11.80
CA TYR A 102 16.93 3.17 -12.08
C TYR A 102 17.12 3.34 -13.59
N ILE A 103 17.55 4.52 -14.02
CA ILE A 103 17.77 4.88 -15.41
C ILE A 103 19.20 5.40 -15.58
N LEU A 104 19.94 4.85 -16.55
CA LEU A 104 21.30 5.28 -16.85
C LEU A 104 21.29 6.49 -17.78
N LYS A 105 22.02 7.55 -17.43
CA LYS A 105 22.35 8.65 -18.32
C LYS A 105 23.53 8.24 -19.22
N PRO A 106 23.53 8.54 -20.54
CA PRO A 106 22.46 9.22 -21.27
C PRO A 106 21.29 8.29 -21.60
N PHE A 107 20.08 8.78 -21.43
CA PHE A 107 18.84 8.05 -21.69
C PHE A 107 18.03 8.68 -22.83
N LYS A 108 17.15 7.91 -23.41
CA LYS A 108 16.09 8.42 -24.27
C LYS A 108 14.88 8.80 -23.41
N VAL A 109 14.23 9.92 -23.73
CA VAL A 109 13.11 10.41 -22.92
C VAL A 109 11.93 9.42 -22.94
N GLU A 110 11.76 8.69 -24.04
CA GLU A 110 10.75 7.62 -24.16
C GLU A 110 10.97 6.48 -23.15
N GLU A 111 12.24 6.19 -22.83
CA GLU A 111 12.60 5.19 -21.81
C GLU A 111 12.19 5.66 -20.41
N VAL A 112 12.39 6.95 -20.14
CA VAL A 112 11.93 7.57 -18.88
C VAL A 112 10.42 7.47 -18.75
N VAL A 113 9.66 7.87 -19.79
CA VAL A 113 8.20 7.79 -19.82
C VAL A 113 7.71 6.35 -19.62
N HIS A 114 8.35 5.38 -20.28
CA HIS A 114 7.98 3.98 -20.13
C HIS A 114 8.16 3.49 -18.68
N THR A 115 9.29 3.82 -18.06
CA THR A 115 9.57 3.46 -16.66
C THR A 115 8.60 4.12 -15.69
N ILE A 116 8.28 5.41 -15.92
CA ILE A 116 7.28 6.13 -15.13
C ILE A 116 5.91 5.45 -15.20
N ARG A 117 5.42 5.17 -16.40
CA ARG A 117 4.10 4.54 -16.60
C ARG A 117 4.02 3.16 -15.93
N ARG A 118 5.06 2.35 -16.03
CA ARG A 118 5.16 1.05 -15.35
C ARG A 118 5.13 1.20 -13.81
N GLY A 119 5.85 2.18 -13.27
CA GLY A 119 5.88 2.46 -11.84
C GLY A 119 4.52 2.87 -11.30
N LEU A 120 3.86 3.81 -11.97
CA LEU A 120 2.53 4.29 -11.61
C LEU A 120 1.48 3.18 -11.71
N GLU A 121 1.54 2.34 -12.75
CA GLU A 121 0.62 1.21 -12.90
C GLU A 121 0.79 0.17 -11.78
N LYS A 122 2.03 -0.17 -11.42
CA LYS A 122 2.30 -1.06 -10.29
C LYS A 122 1.76 -0.49 -8.98
N GLN A 123 1.96 0.80 -8.73
CA GLN A 123 1.43 1.49 -7.55
C GLN A 123 -0.11 1.40 -7.52
N ARG A 124 -0.77 1.71 -8.64
CA ARG A 124 -2.23 1.64 -8.80
C ARG A 124 -2.76 0.23 -8.48
N LEU A 125 -2.17 -0.79 -9.10
CA LEU A 125 -2.56 -2.19 -8.88
C LEU A 125 -2.33 -2.64 -7.43
N THR A 126 -1.27 -2.17 -6.79
CA THR A 126 -0.99 -2.46 -5.38
C THR A 126 -2.05 -1.84 -4.47
N ALA A 127 -2.38 -0.56 -4.69
CA ALA A 127 -3.42 0.14 -3.94
C ALA A 127 -4.80 -0.50 -4.13
N GLU A 128 -5.15 -0.90 -5.36
CA GLU A 128 -6.40 -1.60 -5.66
C GLU A 128 -6.47 -2.95 -4.96
N ASN A 129 -5.38 -3.72 -4.96
CA ASN A 129 -5.31 -5.01 -4.28
C ASN A 129 -5.50 -4.88 -2.76
N ILE A 130 -4.92 -3.84 -2.14
CA ILE A 130 -5.12 -3.54 -0.71
C ILE A 130 -6.59 -3.24 -0.44
N ARG A 131 -7.22 -2.36 -1.22
CA ARG A 131 -8.64 -2.01 -1.09
C ARG A 131 -9.56 -3.24 -1.23
N LEU A 132 -9.27 -4.11 -2.19
CA LEU A 132 -10.04 -5.35 -2.38
C LEU A 132 -9.90 -6.31 -1.20
N LYS A 133 -8.70 -6.43 -0.63
CA LYS A 133 -8.47 -7.25 0.58
C LYS A 133 -9.21 -6.69 1.79
N GLU A 134 -9.19 -5.38 1.99
CA GLU A 134 -9.95 -4.71 3.06
C GLU A 134 -11.46 -4.93 2.90
N ALA A 135 -11.99 -4.73 1.69
CA ALA A 135 -13.40 -4.96 1.40
C ALA A 135 -13.82 -6.42 1.64
N LEU A 136 -12.97 -7.38 1.22
CA LEU A 136 -13.20 -8.80 1.46
C LEU A 136 -13.19 -9.14 2.95
N SER A 137 -12.28 -8.54 3.73
CA SER A 137 -12.22 -8.71 5.18
C SER A 137 -13.50 -8.19 5.84
N LEU A 138 -13.97 -7.00 5.47
CA LEU A 138 -15.24 -6.44 5.97
C LEU A 138 -16.44 -7.30 5.58
N TYR A 139 -16.47 -7.84 4.35
CA TYR A 139 -17.51 -8.76 3.92
C TYR A 139 -17.55 -10.02 4.76
N LYS A 140 -16.41 -10.66 5.04
CA LYS A 140 -16.30 -11.85 5.89
C LYS A 140 -16.79 -11.58 7.31
N VAL A 141 -16.45 -10.44 7.90
CA VAL A 141 -16.94 -10.03 9.22
C VAL A 141 -18.46 -9.84 9.19
N SER A 142 -18.99 -9.19 8.16
CA SER A 142 -20.44 -8.99 8.00
C SER A 142 -21.19 -10.31 7.82
N GLU A 143 -20.63 -11.25 7.05
CA GLU A 143 -21.18 -12.59 6.87
C GLU A 143 -21.18 -13.39 8.18
N ALA A 144 -20.08 -13.33 8.96
CA ALA A 144 -20.00 -13.96 10.26
C ALA A 144 -21.04 -13.39 11.24
N ILE A 145 -21.24 -12.07 11.26
CA ILE A 145 -22.28 -11.43 12.08
C ILE A 145 -23.66 -11.86 11.59
N ALA A 146 -23.93 -11.84 10.29
CA ALA A 146 -25.22 -12.24 9.72
C ALA A 146 -25.55 -13.72 10.00
N SER A 147 -24.55 -14.59 9.93
CA SER A 147 -24.73 -16.02 10.31
C SER A 147 -24.93 -16.19 11.81
N SER A 148 -24.32 -15.36 12.64
CA SER A 148 -24.54 -15.37 14.10
C SER A 148 -25.89 -14.79 14.51
N LEU A 149 -26.55 -14.01 13.63
CA LEU A 149 -27.92 -13.51 13.87
C LEU A 149 -29.00 -14.58 13.60
N SER A 150 -28.65 -15.74 13.01
CA SER A 150 -29.53 -16.89 13.06
C SER A 150 -29.60 -17.40 14.51
N LEU A 151 -30.77 -17.81 14.95
CA LEU A 151 -30.97 -18.33 16.33
C LEU A 151 -29.94 -19.43 16.63
N ASP A 152 -29.71 -20.32 15.66
CA ASP A 152 -28.71 -21.39 15.77
C ASP A 152 -27.27 -20.87 15.89
N GLY A 153 -26.88 -19.84 15.11
CA GLY A 153 -25.56 -19.21 15.20
C GLY A 153 -25.34 -18.54 16.56
N VAL A 154 -26.33 -17.84 17.08
CA VAL A 154 -26.26 -17.22 18.41
C VAL A 154 -26.14 -18.30 19.49
N MET A 155 -26.97 -19.37 19.43
CA MET A 155 -26.91 -20.46 20.39
C MET A 155 -25.57 -21.17 20.41
N ASN A 156 -25.02 -21.50 19.25
CA ASN A 156 -23.68 -22.12 19.14
C ASN A 156 -22.58 -21.20 19.67
N THR A 157 -22.64 -19.91 19.39
CA THR A 157 -21.67 -18.94 19.92
C THR A 157 -21.76 -18.84 21.45
N VAL A 158 -22.96 -18.86 22.00
CA VAL A 158 -23.18 -18.82 23.46
C VAL A 158 -22.71 -20.10 24.14
N THR A 159 -22.98 -21.28 23.55
CA THR A 159 -22.52 -22.57 24.12
C THR A 159 -21.01 -22.68 24.10
N ASP A 160 -20.34 -22.28 22.98
CA ASP A 160 -18.90 -22.32 22.85
C ASP A 160 -18.22 -21.34 23.84
N ALA A 161 -18.70 -20.11 23.91
CA ALA A 161 -18.20 -19.12 24.85
C ALA A 161 -18.37 -19.57 26.30
N ALA A 162 -19.54 -20.12 26.67
CA ALA A 162 -19.82 -20.60 28.02
C ALA A 162 -18.93 -21.81 28.37
N LEU A 163 -18.68 -22.71 27.43
CA LEU A 163 -17.81 -23.88 27.65
C LEU A 163 -16.39 -23.44 28.02
N HIS A 164 -15.85 -22.42 27.28
CA HIS A 164 -14.49 -21.92 27.49
C HIS A 164 -14.35 -20.98 28.69
N GLU A 165 -15.27 -20.04 28.87
CA GLU A 165 -15.18 -19.03 29.94
C GLU A 165 -15.50 -19.59 31.33
N LEU A 166 -16.37 -20.61 31.41
CA LEU A 166 -16.75 -21.22 32.66
C LEU A 166 -15.98 -22.51 32.99
N ASP A 167 -15.04 -22.91 32.12
CA ASP A 167 -14.30 -24.18 32.20
C ASP A 167 -15.27 -25.37 32.45
N ALA A 168 -16.38 -25.36 31.72
CA ALA A 168 -17.45 -26.34 31.89
C ALA A 168 -17.16 -27.61 31.08
N ASP A 169 -17.61 -28.78 31.59
CA ASP A 169 -17.47 -30.05 30.88
C ASP A 169 -18.44 -30.16 29.69
N ALA A 170 -19.63 -29.56 29.83
CA ALA A 170 -20.62 -29.45 28.76
C ALA A 170 -21.56 -28.27 29.02
N VAL A 171 -22.05 -27.68 27.93
CA VAL A 171 -23.06 -26.62 27.93
C VAL A 171 -24.21 -27.05 27.05
N THR A 172 -25.44 -26.90 27.54
CA THR A 172 -26.66 -27.16 26.77
C THR A 172 -27.60 -25.98 26.89
N VAL A 173 -28.11 -25.51 25.75
CA VAL A 173 -29.16 -24.49 25.69
C VAL A 173 -30.49 -25.15 25.43
N LEU A 174 -31.43 -24.90 26.33
CA LEU A 174 -32.81 -25.36 26.23
C LEU A 174 -33.72 -24.17 25.95
N LEU A 175 -34.63 -24.32 25.01
CA LEU A 175 -35.68 -23.34 24.74
C LEU A 175 -37.03 -23.86 25.16
N ASP A 176 -37.88 -22.95 25.68
CA ASP A 176 -39.28 -23.24 25.99
C ASP A 176 -40.05 -23.51 24.68
N ASP A 177 -40.83 -24.60 24.64
CA ASP A 177 -41.67 -24.98 23.50
C ASP A 177 -43.04 -24.24 23.45
N GLY A 178 -43.33 -23.42 24.47
CA GLY A 178 -44.59 -22.68 24.60
C GLY A 178 -45.76 -23.51 25.11
N GLU A 179 -45.56 -24.80 25.36
CA GLU A 179 -46.59 -25.75 25.92
C GLU A 179 -46.19 -26.24 27.31
N GLY A 180 -45.16 -25.63 27.92
CA GLY A 180 -44.66 -25.95 29.25
C GLY A 180 -43.56 -27.02 29.27
N GLY A 181 -42.99 -27.35 28.09
CA GLY A 181 -41.84 -28.21 27.91
C GLY A 181 -40.61 -27.44 27.47
N PHE A 182 -39.47 -28.13 27.47
CA PHE A 182 -38.19 -27.59 26.93
C PHE A 182 -37.62 -28.54 25.92
N PHE A 183 -37.02 -27.99 24.87
CA PHE A 183 -36.27 -28.78 23.89
C PHE A 183 -34.82 -28.27 23.76
N GLU A 184 -33.90 -29.21 23.53
CA GLU A 184 -32.50 -28.91 23.32
C GLU A 184 -32.31 -28.19 21.96
N ARG A 185 -31.71 -27.02 22.00
CA ARG A 185 -31.45 -26.21 20.79
C ARG A 185 -29.99 -26.25 20.38
N ALA A 186 -29.07 -26.22 21.34
CA ALA A 186 -27.64 -26.32 21.10
C ALA A 186 -26.97 -27.04 22.25
N ARG A 187 -25.94 -27.80 21.96
CA ARG A 187 -25.11 -28.48 22.95
C ARG A 187 -23.67 -28.52 22.48
N GLU A 188 -22.76 -28.19 23.36
CA GLU A 188 -21.33 -28.34 23.19
C GLU A 188 -20.75 -29.05 24.40
N ALA A 189 -19.78 -29.95 24.19
CA ALA A 189 -19.08 -30.65 25.24
C ALA A 189 -17.59 -30.67 25.02
N HIS A 190 -16.81 -30.63 26.10
CA HIS A 190 -15.37 -30.71 26.02
C HIS A 190 -14.97 -32.07 25.38
N PRO A 191 -13.93 -32.11 24.48
CA PRO A 191 -13.51 -33.30 23.76
C PRO A 191 -13.17 -34.53 24.65
N ARG A 192 -13.01 -34.33 25.96
CA ARG A 192 -12.79 -35.40 26.94
C ARG A 192 -14.06 -36.18 27.31
N PHE A 193 -15.24 -35.67 26.92
CA PHE A 193 -16.54 -36.23 27.28
C PHE A 193 -17.44 -36.53 26.07
N THR A 194 -16.86 -36.56 24.86
CA THR A 194 -17.54 -36.97 23.62
C THR A 194 -17.33 -38.44 23.33
#